data_a0b672e70f23588d212c31b264e89982
#
_entry.id   a0b672e70f23588d212c31b264e89982
#
_cell.length_a   1.000
_cell.length_b   1.000
_cell.length_c   1.000
_cell.angle_alpha   90.00
_cell.angle_beta   90.00
_cell.angle_gamma   90.00
#
_symmetry.space_group_name_H-M   'P 1'
#
loop_
_entity.id
_entity.type
_entity.pdbx_description
1 polymer ?
#
loop_
_entity_poly.entity_id
_entity_poly.type
_entity_poly.pdbx_seq_one_letter_code
_entity_poly.pdbx_strand_id
1 'polypeptide(L)'
;MIILVLSCDKNTETFEAFHHCMEKYWQKHPPIIYYTESVKNPFYRTISVAHELWQWTKGVKEVLKKIKDEQVLIMVDDCFIRRQVDTLRVDEAETILANNENIALLNFEQSWDPADEVTEYPGWKRRTHGSRYEVSIMCGLWNREKLIQVLEPESDPWEVEYRQNTCDYDYYTNSGDYIIDWGYRYGQPAGIFKGKWCREIIPFFEAEGISMDYSKKGFCQTCH
;
A
#
# COMPACT_ATOMS: atom_id res chain seq x y z
N MET A 1 3.78 -8.93 12.43
CA MET A 1 3.28 -8.30 11.17
C MET A 1 3.65 -9.09 9.93
N ILE A 2 2.85 -9.03 8.87
CA ILE A 2 3.12 -9.54 7.52
C ILE A 2 2.87 -8.44 6.48
N ILE A 3 3.56 -8.48 5.35
CA ILE A 3 3.30 -7.58 4.22
C ILE A 3 2.38 -8.29 3.23
N LEU A 4 1.27 -7.66 2.88
CA LEU A 4 0.38 -8.08 1.79
C LEU A 4 0.53 -7.10 0.63
N VAL A 5 1.10 -7.59 -0.47
CA VAL A 5 1.24 -6.81 -1.71
C VAL A 5 0.03 -7.08 -2.58
N LEU A 6 -0.75 -6.04 -2.82
CA LEU A 6 -1.88 -6.06 -3.73
C LEU A 6 -1.38 -5.86 -5.15
N SER A 7 -1.64 -6.84 -6.00
CA SER A 7 -1.22 -6.87 -7.39
C SER A 7 -2.34 -7.38 -8.28
N CYS A 8 -2.13 -7.39 -9.58
CA CYS A 8 -3.02 -8.00 -10.55
C CYS A 8 -2.22 -8.72 -11.64
N ASP A 9 -2.87 -9.62 -12.34
CA ASP A 9 -2.23 -10.42 -13.42
C ASP A 9 -1.64 -9.57 -14.55
N LYS A 10 -2.11 -8.32 -14.69
CA LYS A 10 -1.62 -7.36 -15.70
C LYS A 10 -0.31 -6.66 -15.32
N ASN A 11 0.16 -6.86 -14.09
CA ASN A 11 1.34 -6.15 -13.54
C ASN A 11 2.56 -7.07 -13.34
N THR A 12 2.61 -8.23 -13.99
CA THR A 12 3.71 -9.21 -13.80
C THR A 12 5.10 -8.63 -14.05
N GLU A 13 5.23 -7.63 -14.88
CA GLU A 13 6.50 -6.95 -15.14
C GLU A 13 7.04 -6.14 -13.96
N THR A 14 6.20 -5.83 -12.95
CA THR A 14 6.65 -5.12 -11.74
C THR A 14 7.35 -6.04 -10.74
N PHE A 15 7.16 -7.35 -10.82
CA PHE A 15 7.55 -8.31 -9.79
C PHE A 15 9.05 -8.30 -9.50
N GLU A 16 9.88 -8.29 -10.55
CA GLU A 16 11.34 -8.29 -10.41
C GLU A 16 11.83 -6.95 -9.83
N ALA A 17 11.31 -5.83 -10.34
CA ALA A 17 11.67 -4.50 -9.85
C ALA A 17 11.23 -4.31 -8.38
N PHE A 18 10.04 -4.77 -8.02
CA PHE A 18 9.58 -4.73 -6.64
C PHE A 18 10.48 -5.56 -5.72
N HIS A 19 10.79 -6.80 -6.13
CA HIS A 19 11.71 -7.67 -5.38
C HIS A 19 13.08 -7.02 -5.20
N HIS A 20 13.68 -6.49 -6.26
CA HIS A 20 14.97 -5.79 -6.19
C HIS A 20 14.94 -4.65 -5.16
N CYS A 21 13.93 -3.80 -5.20
CA CYS A 21 13.79 -2.69 -4.28
C CYS A 21 13.61 -3.15 -2.83
N MET A 22 12.81 -4.19 -2.59
CA MET A 22 12.62 -4.75 -1.26
C MET A 22 13.94 -5.29 -0.68
N GLU A 23 14.65 -6.14 -1.43
CA GLU A 23 15.93 -6.72 -0.99
C GLU A 23 17.02 -5.67 -0.74
N LYS A 24 17.03 -4.60 -1.55
CA LYS A 24 18.01 -3.52 -1.43
C LYS A 24 17.72 -2.57 -0.27
N TYR A 25 16.46 -2.17 -0.11
CA TYR A 25 16.09 -1.07 0.78
C TYR A 25 15.38 -1.51 2.05
N TRP A 26 15.00 -2.79 2.15
CA TRP A 26 14.42 -3.37 3.36
C TRP A 26 14.82 -4.83 3.59
N GLN A 27 16.11 -5.09 3.69
CA GLN A 27 16.69 -6.46 3.75
C GLN A 27 16.09 -7.37 4.84
N LYS A 28 15.63 -6.79 5.95
CA LYS A 28 14.99 -7.53 7.05
C LYS A 28 13.49 -7.28 7.11
N HIS A 29 12.87 -7.16 5.94
CA HIS A 29 11.41 -6.99 5.87
C HIS A 29 10.65 -8.18 6.46
N PRO A 30 9.44 -7.98 6.98
CA PRO A 30 8.53 -9.05 7.35
C PRO A 30 8.22 -9.98 6.18
N PRO A 31 7.69 -11.20 6.43
CA PRO A 31 7.25 -12.08 5.35
C PRO A 31 6.30 -11.40 4.39
N ILE A 32 6.45 -11.66 3.10
CA ILE A 32 5.63 -11.08 2.04
C ILE A 32 4.68 -12.13 1.47
N ILE A 33 3.42 -11.74 1.30
CA ILE A 33 2.41 -12.46 0.51
C ILE A 33 1.98 -11.55 -0.64
N TYR A 34 1.97 -12.08 -1.85
CA TYR A 34 1.35 -11.44 -3.00
C TYR A 34 -0.10 -11.90 -3.17
N TYR A 35 -0.95 -10.96 -3.48
CA TYR A 35 -2.30 -11.20 -3.96
C TYR A 35 -2.39 -10.90 -5.46
N THR A 36 -2.97 -11.82 -6.23
CA THR A 36 -3.21 -11.72 -7.68
C THR A 36 -4.50 -12.46 -8.03
N GLU A 37 -5.00 -12.33 -9.25
CA GLU A 37 -6.16 -13.11 -9.69
C GLU A 37 -5.79 -14.60 -9.98
N SER A 38 -4.69 -14.84 -10.69
CA SER A 38 -4.27 -16.21 -11.08
C SER A 38 -2.77 -16.42 -11.16
N VAL A 39 -2.00 -15.42 -11.55
CA VAL A 39 -0.55 -15.52 -11.77
C VAL A 39 0.19 -15.68 -10.43
N LYS A 40 1.28 -16.42 -10.43
CA LYS A 40 2.16 -16.58 -9.26
C LYS A 40 3.36 -15.65 -9.37
N ASN A 41 3.67 -14.97 -8.26
CA ASN A 41 4.91 -14.23 -8.13
C ASN A 41 6.07 -15.23 -7.96
N PRO A 42 7.20 -15.12 -8.71
CA PRO A 42 8.30 -16.08 -8.62
C PRO A 42 9.16 -15.89 -7.36
N PHE A 43 9.09 -14.74 -6.69
CA PHE A 43 9.93 -14.39 -5.54
C PHE A 43 9.23 -14.61 -4.21
N TYR A 44 7.89 -14.50 -4.17
CA TYR A 44 7.11 -14.48 -2.94
C TYR A 44 5.94 -15.47 -2.97
N ARG A 45 5.52 -15.91 -1.78
CA ARG A 45 4.29 -16.69 -1.65
C ARG A 45 3.13 -15.91 -2.23
N THR A 46 2.36 -16.52 -3.11
CA THR A 46 1.18 -15.93 -3.72
C THR A 46 -0.09 -16.62 -3.27
N ILE A 47 -1.10 -15.86 -2.89
CA ILE A 47 -2.48 -16.31 -2.73
C ILE A 47 -3.27 -15.70 -3.88
N SER A 48 -3.78 -16.55 -4.78
CA SER A 48 -4.58 -16.09 -5.91
C SER A 48 -6.06 -16.29 -5.61
N VAL A 49 -6.86 -15.29 -5.94
CA VAL A 49 -8.32 -15.31 -5.86
C VAL A 49 -8.88 -14.63 -7.09
N ALA A 50 -9.49 -15.40 -7.98
CA ALA A 50 -10.13 -14.88 -9.18
C ALA A 50 -11.38 -14.06 -8.81
N HIS A 51 -11.51 -12.89 -9.39
CA HIS A 51 -12.66 -11.99 -9.20
C HIS A 51 -12.81 -11.02 -10.38
N GLU A 52 -13.97 -10.44 -10.51
CA GLU A 52 -14.19 -9.27 -11.35
C GLU A 52 -13.71 -8.00 -10.62
N LEU A 53 -13.36 -6.94 -11.35
CA LEU A 53 -12.81 -5.70 -10.76
C LEU A 53 -13.72 -5.12 -9.67
N TRP A 54 -15.03 -5.09 -9.88
CA TRP A 54 -16.01 -4.60 -8.89
C TRP A 54 -16.14 -5.48 -7.64
N GLN A 55 -15.55 -6.70 -7.65
CA GLN A 55 -15.47 -7.62 -6.50
C GLN A 55 -14.08 -7.64 -5.87
N TRP A 56 -13.24 -6.66 -6.16
CA TRP A 56 -11.87 -6.63 -5.69
C TRP A 56 -11.76 -6.76 -4.15
N THR A 57 -12.61 -6.05 -3.39
CA THR A 57 -12.64 -6.15 -1.92
C THR A 57 -12.95 -7.55 -1.44
N LYS A 58 -13.79 -8.30 -2.14
CA LYS A 58 -14.07 -9.72 -1.83
C LYS A 58 -12.80 -10.58 -1.99
N GLY A 59 -12.05 -10.38 -3.07
CA GLY A 59 -10.78 -11.07 -3.30
C GLY A 59 -9.78 -10.79 -2.18
N VAL A 60 -9.59 -9.52 -1.82
CA VAL A 60 -8.70 -9.12 -0.72
C VAL A 60 -9.13 -9.72 0.61
N LYS A 61 -10.42 -9.69 0.95
CA LYS A 61 -10.94 -10.31 2.18
C LYS A 61 -10.66 -11.82 2.24
N GLU A 62 -10.80 -12.54 1.13
CA GLU A 62 -10.48 -13.98 1.08
C GLU A 62 -8.99 -14.25 1.34
N VAL A 63 -8.10 -13.35 0.94
CA VAL A 63 -6.67 -13.43 1.27
C VAL A 63 -6.44 -13.13 2.75
N LEU A 64 -7.01 -12.04 3.26
CA LEU A 64 -6.87 -11.62 4.67
C LEU A 64 -7.35 -12.71 5.64
N LYS A 65 -8.42 -13.43 5.33
CA LYS A 65 -8.90 -14.58 6.12
C LYS A 65 -7.89 -15.74 6.19
N LYS A 66 -6.97 -15.86 5.23
CA LYS A 66 -5.92 -16.88 5.21
C LYS A 66 -4.63 -16.44 5.91
N ILE A 67 -4.53 -15.18 6.28
CA ILE A 67 -3.43 -14.59 7.05
C ILE A 67 -3.76 -14.75 8.54
N LYS A 68 -2.76 -15.16 9.34
CA LYS A 68 -2.92 -15.34 10.79
C LYS A 68 -2.45 -14.13 11.59
N ASP A 69 -1.59 -13.31 11.00
CA ASP A 69 -1.07 -12.12 11.63
C ASP A 69 -2.19 -11.11 11.91
N GLU A 70 -2.19 -10.54 13.10
CA GLU A 70 -3.18 -9.52 13.51
C GLU A 70 -2.94 -8.19 12.79
N GLN A 71 -1.70 -7.92 12.41
CA GLN A 71 -1.29 -6.70 11.73
C GLN A 71 -0.80 -7.02 10.32
N VAL A 72 -1.28 -6.26 9.35
CA VAL A 72 -0.96 -6.42 7.93
C VAL A 72 -0.54 -5.09 7.35
N LEU A 73 0.69 -5.01 6.84
CA LEU A 73 1.12 -3.87 6.04
C LEU A 73 0.67 -4.09 4.60
N ILE A 74 -0.25 -3.24 4.14
CA ILE A 74 -0.69 -3.24 2.75
C ILE A 74 0.30 -2.44 1.91
N MET A 75 0.72 -3.00 0.80
CA MET A 75 1.50 -2.33 -0.25
C MET A 75 0.89 -2.65 -1.62
N VAL A 76 1.21 -1.86 -2.63
CA VAL A 76 0.87 -2.15 -4.03
C VAL A 76 2.14 -2.42 -4.83
N ASP A 77 2.05 -3.24 -5.84
CA ASP A 77 3.19 -3.80 -6.59
C ASP A 77 3.95 -2.80 -7.48
N ASP A 78 3.41 -1.61 -7.65
CA ASP A 78 4.04 -0.49 -8.38
C ASP A 78 4.62 0.60 -7.47
N CYS A 79 4.60 0.36 -6.14
CA CYS A 79 5.28 1.18 -5.14
C CYS A 79 6.71 0.70 -4.92
N PHE A 80 7.64 1.18 -5.74
CA PHE A 80 9.06 0.80 -5.67
C PHE A 80 9.78 1.61 -4.60
N ILE A 81 10.24 0.95 -3.53
CA ILE A 81 10.99 1.60 -2.45
C ILE A 81 12.29 2.18 -3.03
N ARG A 82 12.61 3.44 -2.71
CA ARG A 82 13.73 4.19 -3.30
C ARG A 82 14.87 4.49 -2.34
N ARG A 83 14.71 4.23 -1.05
CA ARG A 83 15.74 4.39 -0.01
C ARG A 83 15.47 3.46 1.16
N GLN A 84 16.44 3.36 2.08
CA GLN A 84 16.30 2.53 3.28
C GLN A 84 15.01 2.87 4.05
N VAL A 85 14.26 1.82 4.39
CA VAL A 85 13.04 1.93 5.21
C VAL A 85 13.43 2.32 6.62
N ASP A 86 12.70 3.25 7.21
CA ASP A 86 12.83 3.58 8.64
C ASP A 86 12.13 2.51 9.49
N THR A 87 12.89 1.45 9.78
CA THR A 87 12.38 0.31 10.55
C THR A 87 11.98 0.67 11.97
N LEU A 88 12.61 1.70 12.57
CA LEU A 88 12.23 2.15 13.92
C LEU A 88 10.83 2.75 13.93
N ARG A 89 10.49 3.50 12.88
CA ARG A 89 9.14 4.05 12.71
C ARG A 89 8.12 2.97 12.36
N VAL A 90 8.52 1.91 11.65
CA VAL A 90 7.67 0.73 11.42
C VAL A 90 7.37 0.02 12.74
N ASP A 91 8.39 -0.24 13.57
CA ASP A 91 8.25 -0.90 14.88
C ASP A 91 7.38 -0.06 15.84
N GLU A 92 7.54 1.27 15.81
CA GLU A 92 6.68 2.20 16.54
C GLU A 92 5.22 2.08 16.10
N ALA A 93 4.95 2.06 14.79
CA ALA A 93 3.61 1.90 14.25
C ALA A 93 2.98 0.56 14.67
N GLU A 94 3.73 -0.55 14.64
CA GLU A 94 3.27 -1.85 15.15
C GLU A 94 2.87 -1.76 16.64
N THR A 95 3.67 -1.06 17.43
CA THR A 95 3.42 -0.87 18.86
C THR A 95 2.18 -0.01 19.13
N ILE A 96 2.03 1.09 18.41
CA ILE A 96 0.85 1.96 18.50
C ILE A 96 -0.41 1.16 18.16
N LEU A 97 -0.40 0.44 17.04
CA LEU A 97 -1.55 -0.33 16.58
C LEU A 97 -1.92 -1.48 17.54
N ALA A 98 -0.92 -2.14 18.12
CA ALA A 98 -1.14 -3.23 19.07
C ALA A 98 -1.75 -2.77 20.40
N ASN A 99 -1.46 -1.54 20.84
CA ASN A 99 -1.89 -1.02 22.14
C ASN A 99 -3.16 -0.16 22.07
N ASN A 100 -3.76 0.01 20.89
CA ASN A 100 -4.93 0.89 20.69
C ASN A 100 -6.05 0.18 19.94
N GLU A 101 -7.04 -0.24 20.68
CA GLU A 101 -8.18 -0.99 20.12
C GLU A 101 -9.02 -0.19 19.14
N ASN A 102 -8.97 1.14 19.16
CA ASN A 102 -9.76 1.97 18.26
C ASN A 102 -9.08 2.28 16.92
N ILE A 103 -7.74 2.20 16.86
CA ILE A 103 -7.00 2.50 15.64
C ILE A 103 -7.13 1.34 14.64
N ALA A 104 -7.55 1.64 13.42
CA ALA A 104 -7.62 0.66 12.33
C ALA A 104 -6.39 0.73 11.40
N LEU A 105 -5.85 1.92 11.16
CA LEU A 105 -4.82 2.19 10.18
C LEU A 105 -3.79 3.19 10.71
N LEU A 106 -2.53 2.87 10.47
CA LEU A 106 -1.42 3.82 10.47
C LEU A 106 -0.86 3.88 9.04
N ASN A 107 -1.27 4.90 8.28
CA ASN A 107 -0.85 5.09 6.90
C ASN A 107 0.54 5.75 6.84
N PHE A 108 1.47 5.15 6.12
CA PHE A 108 2.85 5.63 5.99
C PHE A 108 3.01 6.75 4.96
N GLU A 109 1.95 7.07 4.22
CA GLU A 109 1.90 8.27 3.39
C GLU A 109 1.88 9.52 4.25
N GLN A 110 2.49 10.58 3.73
CA GLN A 110 2.47 11.86 4.42
C GLN A 110 1.08 12.50 4.39
N SER A 111 0.66 13.04 5.55
CA SER A 111 -0.54 13.86 5.64
C SER A 111 -0.40 15.09 4.73
N TRP A 112 -1.40 15.27 3.89
CA TRP A 112 -1.56 16.45 3.02
C TRP A 112 -2.80 17.28 3.39
N ASP A 113 -3.70 16.72 4.21
CA ASP A 113 -4.92 17.41 4.62
C ASP A 113 -4.61 18.32 5.83
N PRO A 114 -4.79 19.65 5.72
CA PRO A 114 -4.58 20.56 6.83
C PRO A 114 -5.58 20.36 7.98
N ALA A 115 -6.72 19.72 7.72
CA ALA A 115 -7.74 19.39 8.72
C ALA A 115 -7.36 18.18 9.59
N ASP A 116 -6.32 17.41 9.22
CA ASP A 116 -5.87 16.29 10.03
C ASP A 116 -5.38 16.76 11.40
N GLU A 117 -5.85 16.10 12.46
CA GLU A 117 -5.62 16.48 13.84
C GLU A 117 -4.26 16.00 14.36
N VAL A 118 -3.58 16.84 15.12
CA VAL A 118 -2.38 16.45 15.89
C VAL A 118 -2.79 15.49 17.01
N THR A 119 -1.97 14.47 17.25
CA THR A 119 -2.23 13.42 18.23
C THR A 119 -1.13 13.35 19.31
N GLU A 120 -1.34 12.51 20.33
CA GLU A 120 -0.34 12.17 21.35
C GLU A 120 0.86 11.38 20.79
N TYR A 121 0.75 10.86 19.56
CA TYR A 121 1.83 10.12 18.90
C TYR A 121 2.66 11.06 18.02
N PRO A 122 3.89 11.43 18.40
CA PRO A 122 4.74 12.33 17.61
C PRO A 122 4.96 11.78 16.19
N GLY A 123 4.77 12.64 15.17
CA GLY A 123 4.92 12.25 13.77
C GLY A 123 3.70 11.54 13.18
N TRP A 124 2.57 11.50 13.90
CA TRP A 124 1.30 10.99 13.41
C TRP A 124 0.19 12.03 13.56
N LYS A 125 -0.72 12.03 12.61
CA LYS A 125 -1.96 12.82 12.66
C LYS A 125 -3.15 11.89 12.49
N ARG A 126 -4.25 12.19 13.17
CA ARG A 126 -5.52 11.52 12.96
C ARG A 126 -6.25 12.15 11.78
N ARG A 127 -6.69 11.34 10.83
CA ARG A 127 -7.48 11.82 9.71
C ARG A 127 -8.85 12.28 10.16
N THR A 128 -9.34 13.36 9.56
CA THR A 128 -10.69 13.88 9.83
C THR A 128 -11.73 12.86 9.38
N HIS A 129 -12.62 12.49 10.30
CA HIS A 129 -13.70 11.54 10.00
C HIS A 129 -14.59 12.05 8.87
N GLY A 130 -14.91 11.17 7.91
CA GLY A 130 -15.69 11.49 6.71
C GLY A 130 -14.93 12.29 5.65
N SER A 131 -13.64 12.57 5.86
CA SER A 131 -12.83 13.20 4.83
C SER A 131 -12.53 12.24 3.66
N ARG A 132 -12.26 12.82 2.49
CA ARG A 132 -11.81 12.03 1.34
C ARG A 132 -10.47 11.38 1.66
N TYR A 133 -10.31 10.12 1.31
CA TYR A 133 -9.12 9.33 1.64
C TYR A 133 -8.87 9.13 3.14
N GLU A 134 -9.90 9.27 3.97
CA GLU A 134 -9.81 8.83 5.36
C GLU A 134 -9.30 7.39 5.44
N VAL A 135 -9.83 6.52 4.59
CA VAL A 135 -9.33 5.18 4.31
C VAL A 135 -8.38 5.24 3.12
N SER A 136 -7.16 4.75 3.25
CA SER A 136 -6.24 4.54 2.13
C SER A 136 -5.72 3.11 2.14
N ILE A 137 -5.79 2.45 1.00
CA ILE A 137 -5.25 1.10 0.79
C ILE A 137 -3.81 1.11 0.25
N MET A 138 -3.24 2.29 0.06
CA MET A 138 -1.83 2.46 -0.24
C MET A 138 -1.01 2.26 1.04
N CYS A 139 0.23 1.91 0.94
CA CYS A 139 1.25 1.73 1.97
C CYS A 139 0.84 2.08 3.43
N GLY A 140 0.13 1.19 4.09
CA GLY A 140 -0.39 1.42 5.43
C GLY A 140 -0.46 0.16 6.29
N LEU A 141 -0.14 0.31 7.57
CA LEU A 141 -0.22 -0.76 8.56
C LEU A 141 -1.64 -0.83 9.14
N TRP A 142 -2.30 -1.96 8.95
CA TRP A 142 -3.67 -2.21 9.33
C TRP A 142 -3.82 -3.23 10.46
N ASN A 143 -4.80 -3.03 11.33
CA ASN A 143 -5.39 -4.13 12.05
C ASN A 143 -6.20 -4.98 11.04
N ARG A 144 -5.87 -6.26 10.92
CA ARG A 144 -6.42 -7.15 9.90
C ARG A 144 -7.94 -7.30 9.97
N GLU A 145 -8.49 -7.47 11.17
CA GLU A 145 -9.93 -7.67 11.35
C GLU A 145 -10.73 -6.38 11.03
N LYS A 146 -10.18 -5.22 11.39
CA LYS A 146 -10.79 -3.93 11.05
C LYS A 146 -10.73 -3.65 9.56
N LEU A 147 -9.61 -3.99 8.90
CA LEU A 147 -9.51 -3.90 7.45
C LEU A 147 -10.59 -4.77 6.78
N ILE A 148 -10.81 -6.01 7.24
CA ILE A 148 -11.88 -6.87 6.71
C ILE A 148 -13.24 -6.18 6.83
N GLN A 149 -13.53 -5.50 7.94
CA GLN A 149 -14.80 -4.78 8.13
C GLN A 149 -14.92 -3.55 7.21
N VAL A 150 -13.85 -2.78 7.06
CA VAL A 150 -13.79 -1.65 6.13
C VAL A 150 -14.03 -2.09 4.68
N LEU A 151 -13.59 -3.29 4.32
CA LEU A 151 -13.77 -3.89 2.99
C LEU A 151 -15.11 -4.61 2.80
N GLU A 152 -16.03 -4.61 3.79
CA GLU A 152 -17.30 -5.39 3.70
C GLU A 152 -18.14 -5.08 2.46
N PRO A 153 -18.41 -3.83 2.05
CA PRO A 153 -19.08 -3.59 0.78
C PRO A 153 -18.23 -4.08 -0.40
N GLU A 154 -18.82 -4.89 -1.30
CA GLU A 154 -18.15 -5.26 -2.54
C GLU A 154 -17.92 -4.01 -3.39
N SER A 155 -16.68 -3.78 -3.80
CA SER A 155 -16.28 -2.61 -4.57
C SER A 155 -14.93 -2.81 -5.24
N ASP A 156 -14.61 -1.91 -6.14
CA ASP A 156 -13.26 -1.77 -6.71
C ASP A 156 -12.31 -1.04 -5.74
N PRO A 157 -10.99 -1.03 -5.99
CA PRO A 157 -10.02 -0.40 -5.10
C PRO A 157 -10.21 1.11 -4.94
N TRP A 158 -10.67 1.81 -5.97
CA TRP A 158 -10.87 3.27 -5.91
C TRP A 158 -12.10 3.63 -5.08
N GLU A 159 -13.18 2.87 -5.20
CA GLU A 159 -14.37 3.07 -4.37
C GLU A 159 -14.07 2.94 -2.87
N VAL A 160 -13.17 2.05 -2.46
CA VAL A 160 -12.77 1.93 -1.05
C VAL A 160 -12.24 3.26 -0.51
N GLU A 161 -11.46 3.99 -1.31
CA GLU A 161 -10.83 5.24 -0.89
C GLU A 161 -11.75 6.48 -1.04
N TYR A 162 -12.73 6.41 -1.94
CA TYR A 162 -13.61 7.55 -2.23
C TYR A 162 -14.94 7.50 -1.51
N ARG A 163 -15.41 6.32 -1.13
CA ARG A 163 -16.69 6.20 -0.43
C ARG A 163 -16.58 6.75 0.99
N GLN A 164 -17.70 7.22 1.50
CA GLN A 164 -17.79 7.57 2.90
C GLN A 164 -17.57 6.30 3.75
N ASN A 165 -16.60 6.36 4.65
CA ASN A 165 -16.35 5.30 5.60
C ASN A 165 -17.47 5.26 6.64
N THR A 166 -17.97 4.05 6.91
CA THR A 166 -19.06 3.82 7.89
C THR A 166 -18.57 3.15 9.17
N CYS A 167 -17.29 2.81 9.25
CA CYS A 167 -16.69 2.22 10.44
C CYS A 167 -16.19 3.32 11.38
N ASP A 168 -16.58 3.24 12.64
CA ASP A 168 -16.18 4.18 13.70
C ASP A 168 -14.81 3.77 14.27
N TYR A 169 -13.75 3.91 13.44
CA TYR A 169 -12.37 3.67 13.80
C TYR A 169 -11.53 4.92 13.61
N ASP A 170 -10.42 5.00 14.33
CA ASP A 170 -9.40 6.01 14.08
C ASP A 170 -8.45 5.58 12.96
N TYR A 171 -8.16 6.51 12.07
CA TYR A 171 -7.23 6.36 10.94
C TYR A 171 -6.15 7.42 11.05
N TYR A 172 -4.92 6.97 11.12
CA TYR A 172 -3.77 7.85 11.29
C TYR A 172 -2.95 7.92 10.00
N THR A 173 -2.26 9.03 9.80
CA THR A 173 -1.35 9.24 8.68
C THR A 173 -0.04 9.83 9.18
N ASN A 174 1.06 9.49 8.52
CA ASN A 174 2.38 10.01 8.85
C ASN A 174 2.43 11.54 8.61
N SER A 175 3.00 12.27 9.56
CA SER A 175 3.26 13.72 9.45
C SER A 175 4.73 14.09 9.63
N GLY A 176 5.58 13.07 9.78
CA GLY A 176 7.04 13.19 9.85
C GLY A 176 7.72 12.91 8.51
N ASP A 177 8.99 12.51 8.59
CA ASP A 177 9.75 12.04 7.44
C ASP A 177 9.18 10.73 6.88
N TYR A 178 9.54 10.40 5.64
CA TYR A 178 9.10 9.17 5.00
C TYR A 178 9.54 7.93 5.77
N ILE A 179 8.58 7.09 6.14
CA ILE A 179 8.81 5.75 6.71
C ILE A 179 9.25 4.80 5.59
N ILE A 180 8.45 4.77 4.53
CA ILE A 180 8.73 4.06 3.27
C ILE A 180 8.64 5.09 2.15
N ASP A 181 9.73 5.33 1.42
CA ASP A 181 9.75 6.26 0.29
C ASP A 181 9.67 5.45 -1.02
N TRP A 182 8.51 5.50 -1.68
CA TRP A 182 8.32 4.92 -3.02
C TRP A 182 8.19 5.99 -4.11
N GLY A 183 8.65 7.21 -3.80
CA GLY A 183 8.69 8.34 -4.74
C GLY A 183 7.36 9.03 -5.00
N TYR A 184 6.29 8.63 -4.33
CA TYR A 184 5.04 9.38 -4.40
C TYR A 184 5.19 10.70 -3.66
N ARG A 185 5.03 11.80 -4.38
CA ARG A 185 5.02 13.17 -3.83
C ARG A 185 3.92 13.94 -4.50
N TYR A 186 3.00 14.52 -3.74
CA TYR A 186 2.00 15.48 -4.18
C TYR A 186 1.63 15.40 -5.68
N GLY A 187 0.78 14.42 -6.02
CA GLY A 187 0.30 14.26 -7.40
C GLY A 187 1.29 13.68 -8.42
N GLN A 188 2.49 13.27 -7.99
CA GLN A 188 3.42 12.53 -8.85
C GLN A 188 3.27 11.03 -8.62
N PRO A 189 2.75 10.27 -9.57
CA PRO A 189 2.55 8.84 -9.43
C PRO A 189 3.88 8.09 -9.34
N ALA A 190 3.90 7.01 -8.55
CA ALA A 190 5.12 6.29 -8.23
C ALA A 190 5.68 5.47 -9.40
N GLY A 191 4.90 4.60 -9.98
CA GLY A 191 5.32 3.70 -11.05
C GLY A 191 4.32 3.63 -12.20
N ILE A 192 3.12 3.16 -11.91
CA ILE A 192 2.03 2.99 -12.89
C ILE A 192 0.85 3.90 -12.53
N PHE A 193 0.35 4.65 -13.50
CA PHE A 193 -0.83 5.48 -13.34
C PHE A 193 -1.86 5.13 -14.41
N LYS A 194 -3.07 4.76 -13.98
CA LYS A 194 -4.16 4.33 -14.87
C LYS A 194 -3.71 3.26 -15.88
N GLY A 195 -2.93 2.29 -15.40
CA GLY A 195 -2.45 1.16 -16.20
C GLY A 195 -1.31 1.48 -17.16
N LYS A 196 -0.67 2.65 -17.07
CA LYS A 196 0.46 3.08 -17.90
C LYS A 196 1.64 3.50 -17.04
N TRP A 197 2.85 3.26 -17.54
CA TRP A 197 4.07 3.70 -16.86
C TRP A 197 4.17 5.22 -16.77
N CYS A 198 4.63 5.72 -15.65
CA CYS A 198 5.04 7.11 -15.47
C CYS A 198 6.49 7.26 -15.91
N ARG A 199 6.78 8.26 -16.76
CA ARG A 199 8.16 8.48 -17.25
C ARG A 199 9.14 8.82 -16.14
N GLU A 200 8.64 9.37 -15.06
CA GLU A 200 9.38 9.77 -13.87
C GLU A 200 10.06 8.60 -13.15
N ILE A 201 9.62 7.34 -13.43
CA ILE A 201 10.26 6.15 -12.86
C ILE A 201 11.56 5.76 -13.58
N ILE A 202 11.71 6.15 -14.87
CA ILE A 202 12.83 5.71 -15.72
C ILE A 202 14.20 6.04 -15.09
N PRO A 203 14.48 7.29 -14.67
CA PRO A 203 15.80 7.62 -14.09
C PRO A 203 16.11 6.80 -12.83
N PHE A 204 15.09 6.45 -12.05
CA PHE A 204 15.28 5.59 -10.88
C PHE A 204 15.65 4.17 -11.31
N PHE A 205 14.91 3.58 -12.24
CA PHE A 205 15.21 2.23 -12.71
C PHE A 205 16.58 2.13 -13.40
N GLU A 206 16.97 3.14 -14.18
CA GLU A 206 18.31 3.22 -14.77
C GLU A 206 19.41 3.26 -13.70
N ALA A 207 19.23 4.09 -12.67
CA ALA A 207 20.18 4.20 -11.56
C ALA A 207 20.28 2.90 -10.74
N GLU A 208 19.18 2.15 -10.65
CA GLU A 208 19.11 0.84 -9.98
C GLU A 208 19.61 -0.32 -10.86
N GLY A 209 19.86 -0.11 -12.14
CA GLY A 209 20.17 -1.17 -13.10
C GLY A 209 18.98 -2.09 -13.39
N ILE A 210 17.77 -1.61 -13.15
CA ILE A 210 16.52 -2.35 -13.43
C ILE A 210 16.18 -2.19 -14.92
N SER A 211 16.16 -3.31 -15.63
CA SER A 211 15.69 -3.36 -17.03
C SER A 211 14.19 -3.58 -17.07
N MET A 212 13.44 -2.68 -17.71
CA MET A 212 11.98 -2.75 -17.77
C MET A 212 11.48 -2.69 -19.21
N ASP A 213 10.59 -3.61 -19.58
CA ASP A 213 9.85 -3.55 -20.84
C ASP A 213 8.62 -2.66 -20.70
N TYR A 214 8.76 -1.41 -21.11
CA TYR A 214 7.66 -0.45 -21.08
C TYR A 214 6.65 -0.62 -22.22
N SER A 215 6.93 -1.48 -23.21
CA SER A 215 6.10 -1.61 -24.42
C SER A 215 4.70 -2.16 -24.14
N LYS A 216 4.57 -3.02 -23.13
CA LYS A 216 3.29 -3.68 -22.77
C LYS A 216 2.22 -2.70 -22.30
N LYS A 217 2.60 -1.68 -21.54
CA LYS A 217 1.67 -0.67 -21.00
C LYS A 217 1.80 0.68 -21.71
N GLY A 218 2.97 0.98 -22.30
CA GLY A 218 3.30 2.31 -22.77
C GLY A 218 3.36 3.33 -21.63
N PHE A 219 3.48 4.60 -21.98
CA PHE A 219 3.57 5.69 -21.02
C PHE A 219 2.29 6.52 -20.92
N CYS A 220 1.99 7.03 -19.74
CA CYS A 220 0.95 8.04 -19.58
C CYS A 220 1.40 9.35 -20.26
N GLN A 221 0.40 10.07 -20.83
CA GLN A 221 0.66 11.37 -21.49
C GLN A 221 0.76 12.52 -20.49
N THR A 222 0.02 12.41 -19.40
CA THR A 222 0.01 13.36 -18.28
C THR A 222 -0.17 12.59 -16.99
N CYS A 223 0.86 12.58 -16.18
CA CYS A 223 0.83 11.99 -14.83
C CYS A 223 0.55 13.09 -13.76
N HIS A 224 -0.29 14.08 -14.08
CA HIS A 224 -0.64 15.20 -13.20
C HIS A 224 -2.12 15.16 -12.82
#